data_92f65e7b38d26600da723a5c281222ae
#
_entry.id   92f65e7b38d26600da723a5c281222ae
#
_cell.length_a   1.000
_cell.length_b   1.000
_cell.length_c   1.000
_cell.angle_alpha   90.00
_cell.angle_beta   90.00
_cell.angle_gamma   90.00
#
_symmetry.space_group_name_H-M   'P 1'
#
loop_
_entity.id
_entity.type
_entity.pdbx_description
1 polymer ?
#
loop_
_entity_poly.entity_id
_entity_poly.type
_entity_poly.pdbx_seq_one_letter_code
_entity_poly.pdbx_strand_id
1 'polypeptide(L)'
;VLDGSAYNSLGVLYYKVPGWPVGFGDKAKAKELLQKALAINPRGIDPNFFYGEYLVEIKQAEDAAPYLERAIQAPPRAGRSIADAGRREEAKSLLEKVKSAR
;
A
#
# COMPACT_ATOMS: atom_id res chain seq x y z
N VAL A 1 -18.61 8.90 7.20
CA VAL A 1 -17.90 7.63 7.13
C VAL A 1 -16.77 7.73 6.13
N LEU A 2 -15.55 7.41 6.55
CA LEU A 2 -14.40 7.41 5.64
C LEU A 2 -14.40 6.12 4.81
N ASP A 3 -14.12 6.26 3.53
CA ASP A 3 -13.94 5.09 2.67
C ASP A 3 -12.49 4.62 2.67
N GLY A 4 -12.22 3.51 1.98
CA GLY A 4 -10.88 2.94 1.92
C GLY A 4 -9.84 3.89 1.35
N SER A 5 -10.23 4.75 0.39
CA SER A 5 -9.31 5.71 -0.21
C SER A 5 -8.83 6.74 0.80
N ALA A 6 -9.71 7.20 1.69
CA ALA A 6 -9.32 8.15 2.72
C ALA A 6 -8.30 7.53 3.69
N TYR A 7 -8.53 6.29 4.10
CA TYR A 7 -7.58 5.60 4.98
C TYR A 7 -6.24 5.36 4.30
N ASN A 8 -6.24 4.99 3.01
CA ASN A 8 -5.00 4.85 2.25
C ASN A 8 -4.23 6.17 2.20
N SER A 9 -4.90 7.25 1.88
CA SER A 9 -4.26 8.57 1.76
C SER A 9 -3.63 9.01 3.08
N LEU A 10 -4.36 8.85 4.18
CA LEU A 10 -3.84 9.20 5.49
C LEU A 10 -2.66 8.31 5.88
N GLY A 11 -2.79 7.01 5.64
CA GLY A 11 -1.72 6.07 5.98
C GLY A 11 -0.42 6.38 5.23
N VAL A 12 -0.55 6.72 3.95
CA VAL A 12 0.61 7.07 3.12
C VAL A 12 1.34 8.29 3.67
N LEU A 13 0.60 9.29 4.15
CA LEU A 13 1.23 10.48 4.74
C LEU A 13 2.11 10.11 5.95
N TYR A 14 1.70 9.12 6.72
CA TYR A 14 2.42 8.74 7.93
C TYR A 14 3.74 8.02 7.68
N TYR A 15 3.95 7.49 6.48
CA TYR A 15 5.23 6.83 6.21
C TYR A 15 6.01 7.40 5.03
N LYS A 16 5.38 8.17 4.16
CA LYS A 16 6.05 8.69 2.96
C LYS A 16 6.58 10.11 3.08
N VAL A 17 5.88 10.96 3.83
CA VAL A 17 6.27 12.38 3.93
C VAL A 17 7.40 12.52 4.93
N PRO A 18 8.63 12.91 4.50
CA PRO A 18 9.75 13.04 5.41
C PRO A 18 9.45 14.04 6.52
N GLY A 19 9.69 13.61 7.76
CA GLY A 19 9.49 14.47 8.91
C GLY A 19 8.06 14.66 9.34
N TRP A 20 7.11 13.98 8.72
CA TRP A 20 5.71 14.17 9.08
C TRP A 20 4.97 12.84 9.21
N PRO A 21 4.17 12.69 10.26
CA PRO A 21 4.27 13.47 11.49
C PRO A 21 5.55 13.12 12.20
N VAL A 22 6.08 14.03 12.98
CA VAL A 22 7.30 13.74 13.72
C VAL A 22 6.95 12.97 14.98
N GLY A 23 7.78 11.99 15.25
CA GLY A 23 7.74 11.35 16.53
C GLY A 23 7.46 9.88 16.49
N PHE A 24 7.52 9.34 17.66
CA PHE A 24 7.33 7.92 17.92
C PHE A 24 5.87 7.54 17.65
N GLY A 25 5.68 6.46 16.97
CA GLY A 25 4.33 5.97 16.73
C GLY A 25 3.78 6.25 15.34
N ASP A 26 4.51 7.00 14.52
CA ASP A 26 4.08 7.30 13.16
C ASP A 26 3.87 6.02 12.34
N LYS A 27 4.77 5.08 12.48
CA LYS A 27 4.67 3.80 11.77
C LYS A 27 3.48 2.99 12.24
N ALA A 28 3.21 3.01 13.54
CA ALA A 28 2.05 2.32 14.08
C ALA A 28 0.76 2.93 13.58
N LYS A 29 0.70 4.26 13.48
CA LYS A 29 -0.47 4.94 12.94
C LYS A 29 -0.67 4.63 11.46
N ALA A 30 0.41 4.62 10.69
CA ALA A 30 0.35 4.24 9.28
C ALA A 30 -0.22 2.83 9.13
N LYS A 31 0.28 1.89 9.91
CA LYS A 31 -0.20 0.51 9.87
C LYS A 31 -1.68 0.42 10.18
N GLU A 32 -2.14 1.11 11.22
CA GLU A 32 -3.55 1.12 11.61
C GLU A 32 -4.44 1.61 10.46
N LEU A 33 -4.07 2.74 9.87
CA LEU A 33 -4.87 3.33 8.79
C LEU A 33 -4.88 2.45 7.54
N LEU A 34 -3.75 1.89 7.18
CA LEU A 34 -3.66 1.02 6.01
C LEU A 34 -4.40 -0.29 6.22
N GLN A 35 -4.38 -0.82 7.45
CA GLN A 35 -5.15 -2.01 7.77
C GLN A 35 -6.65 -1.75 7.72
N LYS A 36 -7.09 -0.55 8.09
CA LYS A 36 -8.51 -0.17 7.93
C LYS A 36 -8.90 -0.14 6.46
N ALA A 37 -8.04 0.38 5.60
CA ALA A 37 -8.30 0.38 4.17
C ALA A 37 -8.42 -1.04 3.63
N LEU A 38 -7.54 -1.95 4.06
CA LEU A 38 -7.62 -3.36 3.68
C LEU A 38 -8.90 -4.03 4.18
N ALA A 39 -9.34 -3.70 5.39
CA ALA A 39 -10.56 -4.27 5.94
C ALA A 39 -11.80 -3.87 5.12
N ILE A 40 -11.79 -2.64 4.60
CA ILE A 40 -12.89 -2.14 3.77
C ILE A 40 -12.85 -2.79 2.39
N ASN A 41 -11.65 -2.98 1.82
CA ASN A 41 -11.51 -3.51 0.47
C ASN A 41 -10.30 -4.46 0.40
N PRO A 42 -10.44 -5.69 0.91
CA PRO A 42 -9.30 -6.61 1.03
C PRO A 42 -8.73 -7.08 -0.32
N ARG A 43 -9.47 -6.90 -1.39
CA ARG A 43 -9.03 -7.31 -2.72
C ARG A 43 -8.73 -6.12 -3.63
N GLY A 44 -8.75 -4.91 -3.08
CA GLY A 44 -8.51 -3.71 -3.86
C GLY A 44 -7.05 -3.55 -4.22
N ILE A 45 -6.81 -2.88 -5.36
CA ILE A 45 -5.46 -2.66 -5.86
C ILE A 45 -4.69 -1.70 -4.95
N ASP A 46 -5.29 -0.55 -4.59
CA ASP A 46 -4.61 0.47 -3.79
C ASP A 46 -4.31 0.01 -2.36
N PRO A 47 -5.26 -0.56 -1.60
CA PRO A 47 -4.94 -0.97 -0.23
C PRO A 47 -3.84 -2.02 -0.18
N ASN A 48 -3.83 -2.95 -1.11
CA ASN A 48 -2.78 -3.97 -1.14
C ASN A 48 -1.43 -3.39 -1.55
N PHE A 49 -1.42 -2.50 -2.54
CA PHE A 49 -0.19 -1.85 -2.96
C PHE A 49 0.41 -1.02 -1.82
N PHE A 50 -0.40 -0.17 -1.20
CA PHE A 50 0.12 0.73 -0.16
C PHE A 50 0.56 -0.01 1.09
N TYR A 51 -0.13 -1.07 1.45
CA TYR A 51 0.33 -1.88 2.59
C TYR A 51 1.66 -2.57 2.27
N GLY A 52 1.79 -3.10 1.05
CA GLY A 52 3.06 -3.66 0.60
C GLY A 52 4.19 -2.64 0.62
N GLU A 53 3.93 -1.45 0.11
CA GLU A 53 4.92 -0.38 0.11
C GLU A 53 5.31 0.03 1.54
N TYR A 54 4.34 0.11 2.44
CA TYR A 54 4.59 0.38 3.84
C TYR A 54 5.54 -0.66 4.46
N LEU A 55 5.29 -1.94 4.18
CA LEU A 55 6.13 -3.00 4.71
C LEU A 55 7.58 -2.89 4.21
N VAL A 56 7.77 -2.50 2.96
CA VAL A 56 9.11 -2.24 2.43
C VAL A 56 9.77 -1.10 3.18
N GLU A 57 9.02 -0.02 3.44
CA GLU A 57 9.56 1.15 4.13
C GLU A 57 9.99 0.85 5.56
N ILE A 58 9.31 -0.06 6.25
CA ILE A 58 9.69 -0.42 7.62
C ILE A 58 10.64 -1.61 7.69
N LYS A 59 11.28 -1.95 6.57
CA LYS A 59 12.27 -3.02 6.49
C LYS A 59 11.70 -4.42 6.70
N GLN A 60 10.45 -4.61 6.31
CA GLN A 60 9.79 -5.92 6.33
C GLN A 60 9.40 -6.33 4.91
N ALA A 61 10.33 -6.21 3.99
CA ALA A 61 10.07 -6.44 2.58
C ALA A 61 9.60 -7.87 2.28
N GLU A 62 10.04 -8.84 3.06
CA GLU A 62 9.61 -10.23 2.87
C GLU A 62 8.10 -10.36 3.02
N ASP A 63 7.50 -9.60 3.92
CA ASP A 63 6.07 -9.64 4.15
C ASP A 63 5.28 -8.87 3.09
N ALA A 64 5.95 -8.03 2.32
CA ALA A 64 5.31 -7.20 1.31
C ALA A 64 4.87 -7.99 0.07
N ALA A 65 5.59 -9.05 -0.29
CA ALA A 65 5.35 -9.77 -1.53
C ALA A 65 3.90 -10.24 -1.72
N PRO A 66 3.24 -10.86 -0.73
CA PRO A 66 1.85 -11.28 -0.92
C PRO A 66 0.89 -10.14 -1.21
N TYR A 67 1.11 -8.98 -0.58
CA TYR A 67 0.25 -7.81 -0.81
C TYR A 67 0.48 -7.23 -2.19
N LEU A 68 1.72 -7.16 -2.63
CA LEU A 68 2.02 -6.67 -3.97
C LEU A 68 1.46 -7.60 -5.04
N GLU A 69 1.54 -8.90 -4.83
CA GLU A 69 0.95 -9.87 -5.75
C GLU A 69 -0.58 -9.72 -5.81
N ARG A 70 -1.23 -9.49 -4.69
CA ARG A 70 -2.68 -9.24 -4.67
C ARG A 70 -3.03 -7.96 -5.43
N ALA A 71 -2.21 -6.92 -5.29
CA ALA A 71 -2.43 -5.68 -6.04
C ALA A 71 -2.34 -5.91 -7.55
N ILE A 72 -1.36 -6.70 -7.99
CA ILE A 72 -1.18 -7.02 -9.41
C ILE A 72 -2.39 -7.80 -9.94
N GLN A 73 -2.94 -8.71 -9.14
CA GLN A 73 -4.04 -9.57 -9.53
C GLN A 73 -5.42 -9.00 -9.23
N ALA A 74 -5.48 -7.80 -8.65
CA ALA A 74 -6.75 -7.21 -8.26
C ALA A 74 -7.66 -7.01 -9.47
N PRO A 75 -8.99 -7.21 -9.29
CA PRO A 75 -9.92 -6.98 -10.39
C PRO A 75 -9.93 -5.51 -10.79
N PRO A 76 -10.11 -5.22 -12.09
CA PRO A 76 -10.18 -3.84 -12.54
C PRO A 76 -11.41 -3.14 -12.00
N ARG A 77 -11.28 -1.83 -11.74
CA ARG A 77 -12.37 -1.01 -11.26
C ARG A 77 -13.00 -0.26 -12.44
N ALA A 78 -14.33 -0.19 -12.44
CA ALA A 78 -15.04 0.54 -13.48
C ALA A 78 -14.59 2.00 -13.50
N GLY A 79 -14.31 2.52 -14.70
CA GLY A 79 -13.93 3.91 -14.88
C GLY A 79 -12.55 4.29 -14.42
N ARG A 80 -11.71 3.31 -14.00
CA ARG A 80 -10.38 3.58 -13.46
C ARG A 80 -9.28 2.77 -14.13
N SER A 81 -9.50 2.36 -15.37
CA SER A 81 -8.57 1.47 -16.05
C SER A 81 -7.16 2.04 -16.17
N ILE A 82 -7.02 3.33 -16.45
CA ILE A 82 -5.70 3.95 -16.58
C ILE A 82 -5.00 4.02 -15.24
N ALA A 83 -5.71 4.47 -14.21
CA ALA A 83 -5.14 4.55 -12.86
C ALA A 83 -4.75 3.17 -12.34
N ASP A 84 -5.59 2.17 -12.58
CA ASP A 84 -5.31 0.80 -12.14
C ASP A 84 -4.12 0.20 -12.87
N ALA A 85 -3.99 0.46 -14.18
CA ALA A 85 -2.84 -0.02 -14.94
C ALA A 85 -1.54 0.58 -14.42
N GLY A 86 -1.54 1.87 -14.13
CA GLY A 86 -0.37 2.54 -13.55
C GLY A 86 0.00 1.97 -12.18
N ARG A 87 -0.99 1.74 -11.32
CA ARG A 87 -0.75 1.18 -10.01
C ARG A 87 -0.21 -0.26 -10.09
N ARG A 88 -0.73 -1.05 -11.04
CA ARG A 88 -0.22 -2.41 -11.24
C ARG A 88 1.25 -2.40 -11.65
N GLU A 89 1.64 -1.47 -12.54
CA GLU A 89 3.03 -1.36 -12.94
C GLU A 89 3.93 -0.96 -11.76
N GLU A 90 3.46 -0.06 -10.91
CA GLU A 90 4.20 0.29 -9.70
C GLU A 90 4.35 -0.93 -8.78
N ALA A 91 3.29 -1.72 -8.62
CA ALA A 91 3.32 -2.92 -7.80
C ALA A 91 4.30 -3.95 -8.36
N LYS A 92 4.30 -4.15 -9.68
CA LYS A 92 5.25 -5.07 -10.34
C LYS A 92 6.68 -4.63 -10.13
N SER A 93 6.97 -3.35 -10.31
CA SER A 93 8.31 -2.81 -10.11
C SER A 93 8.79 -2.99 -8.68
N LEU A 94 7.92 -2.72 -7.72
CA LEU A 94 8.26 -2.86 -6.31
C LEU A 94 8.47 -4.32 -5.95
N LEU A 95 7.63 -5.20 -6.46
CA LEU A 95 7.78 -6.64 -6.23
C LEU A 95 9.11 -7.17 -6.77
N GLU A 96 9.52 -6.72 -7.95
CA GLU A 96 10.81 -7.09 -8.50
C GLU A 96 11.96 -6.64 -7.60
N LYS A 97 11.89 -5.43 -7.07
CA LYS A 97 12.90 -4.92 -6.15
C LYS A 97 12.97 -5.77 -4.88
N VAL A 98 11.82 -6.15 -4.34
CA VAL A 98 11.76 -7.00 -3.14
C VAL A 98 12.41 -8.35 -3.41
N LYS A 99 12.10 -8.97 -4.55
CA LYS A 99 12.67 -10.26 -4.93
C LYS A 99 14.17 -10.17 -5.17
N SER A 100 14.63 -9.10 -5.79
CA SER A 100 16.05 -8.92 -6.10
C SER A 100 16.88 -8.65 -4.85
N ALA A 101 16.28 -8.13 -3.79
CA ALA A 101 16.98 -7.81 -2.55
C ALA A 101 17.20 -9.02 -1.66
N ARG A 102 16.67 -10.16 -1.99
CA ARG A 102 16.84 -11.40 -1.22
C ARG A 102 18.22 -11.99 -1.37
#